data_97f5b45b1fa404ab65c1f29d855a0567
#
_entry.id   97f5b45b1fa404ab65c1f29d855a0567
#
_cell.length_a   1.000
_cell.length_b   1.000
_cell.length_c   1.000
_cell.angle_alpha   90.00
_cell.angle_beta   90.00
_cell.angle_gamma   90.00
#
_symmetry.space_group_name_H-M   'P 1'
#
loop_
_entity.id
_entity.type
_entity.pdbx_description
1 polymer ?
#
loop_
_entity_poly.entity_id
_entity_poly.type
_entity_poly.pdbx_seq_one_letter_code
_entity_poly.pdbx_strand_id
1 'polypeptide(L)' 'MKTKEEFTVRIDTELYKKLVYVSSKETGSLNNHMLHMIRSNVQYFEKVHGKINTANITLPEDASDE' A
#
# COMPACT_ATOMS: atom_id res chain seq x y z
N MET A 1 -10.11 10.97 14.95
CA MET A 1 -10.01 9.59 14.84
C MET A 1 -9.84 9.14 13.41
N LYS A 2 -8.96 8.21 13.17
CA LYS A 2 -8.74 7.76 11.83
C LYS A 2 -9.66 6.65 11.46
N THR A 3 -10.17 6.69 10.27
CA THR A 3 -10.93 5.57 9.75
C THR A 3 -10.02 4.79 8.81
N LYS A 4 -10.35 3.56 8.61
CA LYS A 4 -9.59 2.72 7.70
C LYS A 4 -10.27 2.68 6.36
N GLU A 5 -9.46 2.65 5.34
CA GLU A 5 -9.96 2.58 3.98
C GLU A 5 -9.55 1.26 3.36
N GLU A 6 -10.29 0.83 2.37
CA GLU A 6 -9.98 -0.38 1.65
C GLU A 6 -9.80 -0.08 0.19
N PHE A 7 -8.94 -0.81 -0.45
CA PHE A 7 -8.79 -0.69 -1.89
C PHE A 7 -8.37 -2.03 -2.46
N THR A 8 -8.63 -2.21 -3.73
CA THR A 8 -8.36 -3.46 -4.40
C THR A 8 -7.31 -3.25 -5.47
N VAL A 9 -6.36 -4.17 -5.52
CA VAL A 9 -5.30 -4.12 -6.52
C VAL A 9 -5.35 -5.39 -7.33
N ARG A 10 -5.24 -5.26 -8.64
CA ARG A 10 -5.20 -6.42 -9.52
C ARG A 10 -3.78 -6.64 -9.97
N ILE A 11 -3.28 -7.85 -9.76
CA ILE A 11 -1.97 -8.21 -10.25
C ILE A 11 -2.09 -9.59 -10.85
N ASP A 12 -1.13 -9.94 -11.73
CA ASP A 12 -1.22 -11.24 -12.35
C ASP A 12 -0.85 -12.33 -11.36
N THR A 13 -1.23 -13.53 -11.69
CA THR A 13 -1.09 -14.66 -10.77
C THR A 13 0.35 -14.94 -10.42
N GLU A 14 1.22 -14.80 -11.39
CA GLU A 14 2.62 -15.11 -11.17
C GLU A 14 3.23 -14.13 -10.15
N LEU A 15 2.93 -12.87 -10.31
CA LEU A 15 3.42 -11.86 -9.38
C LEU A 15 2.82 -12.05 -8.01
N TYR A 16 1.55 -12.44 -7.97
CA TYR A 16 0.88 -12.68 -6.69
C TYR A 16 1.55 -13.81 -5.93
N LYS A 17 1.91 -14.88 -6.64
CA LYS A 17 2.58 -16.00 -6.00
C LYS A 17 3.92 -15.57 -5.41
N LYS A 18 4.65 -14.76 -6.13
CA LYS A 18 5.93 -14.27 -5.64
C LYS A 18 5.75 -13.39 -4.41
N LEU A 19 4.70 -12.59 -4.43
CA LEU A 19 4.42 -11.72 -3.31
C LEU A 19 4.08 -12.53 -2.06
N VAL A 20 3.28 -13.58 -2.22
CA VAL A 20 2.94 -14.45 -1.10
C VAL A 20 4.19 -15.10 -0.53
N TYR A 21 5.06 -15.56 -1.41
CA TYR A 21 6.29 -16.20 -0.97
C TYR A 21 7.17 -15.23 -0.17
N VAL A 22 7.34 -14.03 -0.69
CA VAL A 22 8.16 -13.03 -0.02
C VAL A 22 7.54 -12.64 1.32
N SER A 23 6.22 -12.51 1.36
CA SER A 23 5.53 -12.14 2.57
C SER A 23 5.75 -13.15 3.68
N SER A 24 5.70 -14.43 3.32
CA SER A 24 5.85 -15.48 4.31
C SER A 24 7.27 -15.49 4.89
N LYS A 25 8.25 -15.05 4.11
CA LYS A 25 9.62 -15.02 4.60
C LYS A 25 9.94 -13.76 5.38
N GLU A 26 9.30 -12.65 5.02
CA GLU A 26 9.65 -11.37 5.63
C GLU A 26 8.80 -11.04 6.84
N THR A 27 7.51 -11.09 6.70
CA THR A 27 6.63 -10.64 7.77
C THR A 27 5.68 -11.70 8.28
N GLY A 28 5.62 -12.83 7.60
CA GLY A 28 4.74 -13.92 8.00
C GLY A 28 3.30 -13.74 7.57
N SER A 29 2.92 -12.59 7.02
CA SER A 29 1.56 -12.32 6.63
C SER A 29 1.54 -11.41 5.43
N LEU A 30 0.73 -11.74 4.46
CA LEU A 30 0.61 -10.91 3.27
C LEU A 30 0.08 -9.55 3.62
N ASN A 31 -0.91 -9.49 4.48
CA ASN A 31 -1.52 -8.23 4.85
C ASN A 31 -0.52 -7.31 5.54
N ASN A 32 0.25 -7.85 6.47
CA ASN A 32 1.26 -7.07 7.17
C ASN A 32 2.35 -6.61 6.23
N HIS A 33 2.71 -7.48 5.30
CA HIS A 33 3.76 -7.12 4.34
C HIS A 33 3.30 -5.97 3.45
N MET A 34 2.05 -6.02 3.00
CA MET A 34 1.52 -4.95 2.17
C MET A 34 1.46 -3.64 2.91
N LEU A 35 1.02 -3.67 4.16
CA LEU A 35 1.00 -2.46 4.97
C LEU A 35 2.39 -1.88 5.14
N HIS A 36 3.35 -2.75 5.38
CA HIS A 36 4.72 -2.32 5.55
C HIS A 36 5.25 -1.64 4.29
N MET A 37 4.98 -2.23 3.15
CA MET A 37 5.44 -1.66 1.89
C MET A 37 4.80 -0.31 1.61
N ILE A 38 3.50 -0.20 1.91
CA ILE A 38 2.80 1.05 1.67
C ILE A 38 3.37 2.15 2.55
N ARG A 39 3.58 1.85 3.82
CA ARG A 39 4.13 2.84 4.73
C ARG A 39 5.54 3.25 4.32
N SER A 40 6.35 2.29 3.95
CA SER A 40 7.71 2.58 3.54
C SER A 40 7.73 3.47 2.30
N ASN A 41 6.84 3.18 1.36
CA ASN A 41 6.78 3.97 0.14
C ASN A 41 6.40 5.41 0.43
N VAL A 42 5.40 5.60 1.27
CA VAL A 42 4.96 6.95 1.62
C VAL A 42 6.04 7.70 2.38
N GLN A 43 6.68 7.02 3.31
CA GLN A 43 7.74 7.65 4.09
C GLN A 43 8.90 8.08 3.20
N TYR A 44 9.24 7.24 2.24
CA TYR A 44 10.31 7.57 1.33
C TYR A 44 9.97 8.81 0.51
N PHE A 45 8.74 8.87 0.02
CA PHE A 45 8.31 10.01 -0.76
C PHE A 45 8.39 11.29 0.06
N GLU A 46 7.94 11.21 1.30
CA GLU A 46 7.97 12.39 2.16
C GLU A 46 9.39 12.80 2.51
N LYS A 47 10.28 11.83 2.58
CA LYS A 47 11.67 12.13 2.88
C LYS A 47 12.33 12.88 1.73
N VAL A 48 11.98 12.52 0.52
CA VAL A 48 12.60 13.12 -0.65
C VAL A 48 11.91 14.42 -1.06
N HIS A 49 10.60 14.45 -1.00
CA HIS A 49 9.82 15.57 -1.52
C HIS A 49 9.16 16.44 -0.45
N GLY A 50 9.25 16.04 0.80
CA GLY A 50 8.63 16.83 1.86
C GLY A 50 7.32 16.22 2.29
N LYS A 51 6.87 16.63 3.45
CA LYS A 51 5.69 16.05 4.05
C LYS A 51 4.45 16.30 3.21
N ILE A 52 3.60 15.30 3.11
CA ILE A 52 2.39 15.40 2.35
C ILE A 52 1.29 16.02 3.19
N ASN A 53 0.63 17.04 2.64
CA ASN A 53 -0.45 17.70 3.34
C ASN A 53 -1.76 17.02 2.93
N THR A 54 -2.26 16.16 3.79
CA THR A 54 -3.44 15.38 3.45
C THR A 54 -4.71 16.20 3.40
N ALA A 55 -4.69 17.39 3.94
CA ALA A 55 -5.89 18.23 3.91
C ALA A 55 -6.26 18.68 2.50
N ASN A 56 -5.27 18.67 1.61
CA ASN A 56 -5.51 19.09 0.24
C ASN A 56 -5.81 17.96 -0.71
N ILE A 57 -5.91 16.74 -0.19
CA ILE A 57 -6.10 15.59 -1.03
C ILE A 57 -7.56 15.15 -1.01
N THR A 58 -8.11 14.99 -2.21
CA THR A 58 -9.46 14.49 -2.34
C THR A 58 -9.42 13.01 -2.70
N LEU A 59 -10.12 12.21 -1.95
CA LEU A 59 -10.15 10.78 -2.23
C LEU A 59 -10.95 10.50 -3.49
N PRO A 60 -10.49 9.55 -4.30
CA PRO A 60 -11.28 9.17 -5.48
C PRO A 60 -12.50 8.41 -5.01
N GLU A 61 -13.59 8.62 -5.73
CA GLU A 61 -14.77 7.89 -5.40
C GLU A 61 -14.63 6.44 -5.67
N ASP A 62 -13.88 6.10 -6.70
CA ASP A 62 -13.67 4.71 -7.05
C ASP A 62 -12.22 4.46 -6.97
N ALA A 63 -11.77 3.83 -5.94
CA ALA A 63 -10.37 3.61 -5.72
C ALA A 63 -9.78 2.50 -6.55
N SER A 64 -10.58 1.72 -7.21
CA SER A 64 -10.00 0.65 -7.99
C SER A 64 -9.50 1.21 -9.28
N ASP A 65 -8.54 0.66 -9.82
CA ASP A 65 -8.07 1.04 -11.05
C ASP A 65 -8.29 0.15 -11.95
N GLU A 66 -8.56 0.21 -12.71
CA GLU A 66 -8.85 -0.57 -13.65
C GLU A 66 -8.08 -1.23 -14.08
#